data_f6e00b3228a8e22e828ace9a459e522f
#
_entry.id   f6e00b3228a8e22e828ace9a459e522f
#
_cell.length_a   1.000
_cell.length_b   1.000
_cell.length_c   1.000
_cell.angle_alpha   90.00
_cell.angle_beta   90.00
_cell.angle_gamma   90.00
#
_symmetry.space_group_name_H-M   'P 1'
#
loop_
_entity.id
_entity.type
_entity.pdbx_description
1 polymer ?
#
loop_
_entity_poly.entity_id
_entity_poly.type
_entity_poly.pdbx_seq_one_letter_code
_entity_poly.pdbx_strand_id
1 'polypeptide(L)'
;MERDELQRICEAILFAAGEPVETERLCSVTETDPEEVHAALRELMDAWAFDRRGIRILRLEDSYQMCSARELAPWVTKALETRKPPKLSASQLETLTVIAYYQPTTKAFVEKLRGVDSSYTVSALLNKKLIREDGRLEAPGRPILYRTTPDFLRTFGLESLADLPEMERVQFSAPAEAGDEAPPAEKAGDPA
;
A
#
# COMPACT_ATOMS: atom_id res chain seq x y z
N MET A 1 -4.89 -29.93 3.38
CA MET A 1 -5.83 -29.57 2.29
C MET A 1 -5.13 -29.75 0.95
N GLU A 2 -5.83 -30.20 -0.10
CA GLU A 2 -5.21 -30.23 -1.43
C GLU A 2 -5.02 -28.82 -1.99
N ARG A 3 -3.97 -28.63 -2.80
CA ARG A 3 -3.59 -27.32 -3.34
C ARG A 3 -4.71 -26.69 -4.19
N ASP A 4 -5.34 -27.47 -5.04
CA ASP A 4 -6.46 -27.00 -5.88
C ASP A 4 -7.67 -26.56 -5.06
N GLU A 5 -7.97 -27.27 -3.99
CA GLU A 5 -9.04 -26.92 -3.06
C GLU A 5 -8.74 -25.60 -2.34
N LEU A 6 -7.50 -25.41 -1.86
CA LEU A 6 -7.05 -24.16 -1.24
C LEU A 6 -7.18 -22.98 -2.20
N GLN A 7 -6.76 -23.14 -3.45
CA GLN A 7 -6.89 -22.11 -4.49
C GLN A 7 -8.35 -21.72 -4.70
N ARG A 8 -9.26 -22.67 -4.81
CA ARG A 8 -10.70 -22.42 -4.99
C ARG A 8 -11.33 -21.72 -3.79
N ILE A 9 -10.93 -22.10 -2.59
CA ILE A 9 -11.43 -21.44 -1.37
C ILE A 9 -10.95 -19.99 -1.32
N CYS A 10 -9.66 -19.75 -1.55
CA CYS A 10 -9.09 -18.39 -1.58
C CYS A 10 -9.76 -17.54 -2.68
N GLU A 11 -9.95 -18.09 -3.88
CA GLU A 11 -10.67 -17.43 -4.98
C GLU A 11 -12.06 -16.97 -4.53
N ALA A 12 -12.83 -17.84 -3.91
CA ALA A 12 -14.18 -17.54 -3.44
C ALA A 12 -14.19 -16.46 -2.36
N ILE A 13 -13.25 -16.53 -1.39
CA ILE A 13 -13.14 -15.53 -0.32
C ILE A 13 -12.79 -14.16 -0.90
N LEU A 14 -11.77 -14.08 -1.75
CA LEU A 14 -11.31 -12.83 -2.35
C LEU A 14 -12.37 -12.19 -3.24
N PHE A 15 -13.13 -13.02 -3.97
CA PHE A 15 -14.25 -12.55 -4.78
C PHE A 15 -15.36 -11.96 -3.90
N ALA A 16 -15.75 -12.67 -2.84
CA ALA A 16 -16.83 -12.26 -1.96
C ALA A 16 -16.47 -11.03 -1.10
N ALA A 17 -15.20 -10.88 -0.72
CA ALA A 17 -14.75 -9.76 0.10
C ALA A 17 -14.80 -8.42 -0.66
N GLY A 18 -14.40 -8.39 -1.94
CA GLY A 18 -14.33 -7.16 -2.72
C GLY A 18 -13.31 -6.12 -2.25
N GLU A 19 -12.62 -6.38 -1.15
CA GLU A 19 -11.58 -5.56 -0.51
C GLU A 19 -10.35 -6.41 -0.18
N PRO A 20 -9.19 -5.82 0.18
CA PRO A 20 -8.02 -6.58 0.58
C PRO A 20 -8.30 -7.49 1.77
N VAL A 21 -7.91 -8.77 1.66
CA VAL A 21 -7.99 -9.77 2.73
C VAL A 21 -6.59 -10.10 3.19
N GLU A 22 -6.34 -9.98 4.49
CA GLU A 22 -5.05 -10.29 5.10
C GLU A 22 -4.73 -11.77 4.97
N THR A 23 -3.44 -12.09 4.73
CA THR A 23 -2.96 -13.47 4.63
C THR A 23 -3.29 -14.26 5.89
N GLU A 24 -3.12 -13.65 7.07
CA GLU A 24 -3.45 -14.26 8.35
C GLU A 24 -4.92 -14.69 8.43
N ARG A 25 -5.83 -13.87 7.85
CA ARG A 25 -7.24 -14.22 7.79
C ARG A 25 -7.50 -15.44 6.90
N LEU A 26 -6.82 -15.51 5.75
CA LEU A 26 -6.91 -16.69 4.86
C LEU A 26 -6.39 -17.94 5.58
N CYS A 27 -5.22 -17.85 6.22
CA CYS A 27 -4.64 -18.94 7.00
C CYS A 27 -5.58 -19.44 8.11
N SER A 28 -6.16 -18.50 8.86
CA SER A 28 -7.09 -18.84 9.95
C SER A 28 -8.34 -19.60 9.49
N VAL A 29 -8.87 -19.25 8.30
CA VAL A 29 -10.10 -19.88 7.76
C VAL A 29 -9.80 -21.23 7.11
N THR A 30 -8.64 -21.36 6.46
CA THR A 30 -8.24 -22.57 5.74
C THR A 30 -7.45 -23.55 6.61
N GLU A 31 -7.10 -23.15 7.83
CA GLU A 31 -6.22 -23.90 8.72
C GLU A 31 -4.89 -24.30 8.06
N THR A 32 -4.32 -23.35 7.29
CA THR A 32 -3.15 -23.58 6.44
C THR A 32 -2.06 -22.56 6.77
N ASP A 33 -0.79 -22.94 6.59
CA ASP A 33 0.34 -22.05 6.85
C ASP A 33 0.45 -20.93 5.80
N PRO A 34 1.01 -19.76 6.18
CA PRO A 34 1.18 -18.63 5.27
C PRO A 34 1.94 -18.96 3.98
N GLU A 35 2.97 -19.81 4.08
CA GLU A 35 3.76 -20.23 2.92
C GLU A 35 2.92 -21.02 1.90
N GLU A 36 2.04 -21.87 2.36
CA GLU A 36 1.14 -22.63 1.49
C GLU A 36 0.09 -21.73 0.84
N VAL A 37 -0.46 -20.78 1.59
CA VAL A 37 -1.40 -19.76 1.05
C VAL A 37 -0.71 -18.91 -0.02
N HIS A 38 0.50 -18.41 0.26
CA HIS A 38 1.28 -17.63 -0.70
C HIS A 38 1.61 -18.43 -1.97
N ALA A 39 1.99 -19.70 -1.82
CA ALA A 39 2.30 -20.56 -2.96
C ALA A 39 1.06 -20.85 -3.81
N ALA A 40 -0.06 -21.18 -3.17
CA ALA A 40 -1.34 -21.45 -3.86
C ALA A 40 -1.84 -20.23 -4.65
N LEU A 41 -1.80 -19.03 -4.03
CA LEU A 41 -2.23 -17.80 -4.68
C LEU A 41 -1.28 -17.38 -5.80
N ARG A 42 0.04 -17.57 -5.65
CA ARG A 42 1.01 -17.28 -6.71
C ARG A 42 0.74 -18.13 -7.96
N GLU A 43 0.58 -19.44 -7.79
CA GLU A 43 0.24 -20.33 -8.90
C GLU A 43 -1.07 -19.92 -9.59
N LEU A 44 -2.08 -19.54 -8.82
CA LEU A 44 -3.36 -19.05 -9.34
C LEU A 44 -3.21 -17.73 -10.12
N MET A 45 -2.41 -16.79 -9.58
CA MET A 45 -2.08 -15.53 -10.24
C MET A 45 -1.38 -15.74 -11.57
N ASP A 46 -0.39 -16.65 -11.60
CA ASP A 46 0.37 -16.98 -12.81
C ASP A 46 -0.52 -17.65 -13.88
N ALA A 47 -1.38 -18.58 -13.48
CA ALA A 47 -2.34 -19.22 -14.35
C ALA A 47 -3.33 -18.20 -14.96
N TRP A 48 -3.87 -17.30 -14.15
CA TRP A 48 -4.79 -16.27 -14.64
C TRP A 48 -4.11 -15.23 -15.53
N ALA A 49 -2.85 -14.93 -15.27
CA ALA A 49 -2.06 -14.05 -16.13
C ALA A 49 -1.78 -14.72 -17.49
N PHE A 50 -1.43 -16.01 -17.51
CA PHE A 50 -1.22 -16.79 -18.72
C PHE A 50 -2.50 -16.88 -19.56
N ASP A 51 -3.64 -17.18 -18.94
CA ASP A 51 -4.95 -17.27 -19.58
C ASP A 51 -5.52 -15.88 -19.99
N ARG A 52 -4.85 -14.79 -19.65
CA ARG A 52 -5.31 -13.43 -19.89
C ARG A 52 -6.73 -13.18 -19.39
N ARG A 53 -7.06 -13.68 -18.20
CA ARG A 53 -8.39 -13.49 -17.62
C ARG A 53 -8.68 -11.99 -17.40
N GLY A 54 -9.99 -11.63 -17.44
CA GLY A 54 -10.44 -10.28 -17.19
C GLY A 54 -10.35 -9.82 -15.73
N ILE A 55 -10.01 -10.73 -14.83
CA ILE A 55 -9.79 -10.50 -13.40
C ILE A 55 -8.36 -10.87 -13.03
N ARG A 56 -7.86 -10.26 -11.95
CA ARG A 56 -6.52 -10.50 -11.39
C ARG A 56 -6.62 -10.58 -9.88
N ILE A 57 -5.69 -11.29 -9.27
CA ILE A 57 -5.41 -11.20 -7.85
C ILE A 57 -4.16 -10.33 -7.70
N LEU A 58 -4.23 -9.30 -6.86
CA LEU A 58 -3.09 -8.46 -6.49
C LEU A 58 -2.63 -8.85 -5.09
N ARG A 59 -1.33 -8.97 -4.92
CA ARG A 59 -0.70 -9.00 -3.62
C ARG A 59 -0.40 -7.56 -3.19
N LEU A 60 -0.74 -7.22 -1.97
CA LEU A 60 -0.59 -5.89 -1.37
C LEU A 60 0.05 -6.08 0.01
N GLU A 61 1.39 -6.21 0.04
CA GLU A 61 2.16 -6.61 1.23
C GLU A 61 1.68 -7.96 1.79
N ASP A 62 1.01 -7.93 2.94
CA ASP A 62 0.49 -9.12 3.63
C ASP A 62 -0.99 -9.39 3.34
N SER A 63 -1.54 -8.79 2.31
CA SER A 63 -2.93 -8.98 1.90
C SER A 63 -3.06 -9.29 0.41
N TYR A 64 -4.21 -9.85 0.04
CA TYR A 64 -4.57 -10.15 -1.34
C TYR A 64 -5.93 -9.54 -1.68
N GLN A 65 -6.06 -9.06 -2.92
CA GLN A 65 -7.33 -8.52 -3.41
C GLN A 65 -7.60 -8.98 -4.83
N MET A 66 -8.85 -9.36 -5.11
CA MET A 66 -9.32 -9.59 -6.46
C MET A 66 -9.78 -8.28 -7.11
N CYS A 67 -9.40 -8.06 -8.35
CA CYS A 67 -9.77 -6.87 -9.10
C CYS A 67 -9.90 -7.17 -10.60
N SER A 68 -10.45 -6.23 -11.38
CA SER A 68 -10.42 -6.33 -12.84
C SER A 68 -9.01 -6.10 -13.38
N ALA A 69 -8.69 -6.75 -14.50
CA ALA A 69 -7.43 -6.53 -15.20
C ALA A 69 -7.30 -5.07 -15.65
N ARG A 70 -6.13 -4.47 -15.41
CA ARG A 70 -5.87 -3.04 -15.63
C ARG A 70 -6.14 -2.59 -17.08
N GLU A 71 -5.79 -3.45 -18.02
CA GLU A 71 -6.01 -3.22 -19.46
C GLU A 71 -7.50 -3.09 -19.84
N LEU A 72 -8.39 -3.62 -19.00
CA LEU A 72 -9.84 -3.55 -19.19
C LEU A 72 -10.51 -2.39 -18.46
N ALA A 73 -9.75 -1.56 -17.74
CA ALA A 73 -10.27 -0.43 -16.98
C ALA A 73 -11.14 0.54 -17.81
N PRO A 74 -10.86 0.86 -19.08
CA PRO A 74 -11.72 1.74 -19.87
C PRO A 74 -13.14 1.17 -20.03
N TRP A 75 -13.28 -0.14 -20.20
CA TRP A 75 -14.56 -0.82 -20.36
C TRP A 75 -15.34 -0.87 -19.06
N VAL A 76 -14.65 -1.22 -17.96
CA VAL A 76 -15.23 -1.28 -16.61
C VAL A 76 -15.73 0.11 -16.19
N THR A 77 -14.91 1.15 -16.39
CA THR A 77 -15.28 2.54 -16.05
C THR A 77 -16.53 2.98 -16.85
N LYS A 78 -16.59 2.62 -18.13
CA LYS A 78 -17.75 2.95 -18.98
C LYS A 78 -19.01 2.21 -18.55
N ALA A 79 -18.90 0.92 -18.24
CA ALA A 79 -20.04 0.09 -17.84
C ALA A 79 -20.63 0.49 -16.48
N LEU A 80 -19.77 0.87 -15.54
CA LEU A 80 -20.18 1.24 -14.19
C LEU A 80 -20.44 2.75 -14.02
N GLU A 81 -20.30 3.53 -15.09
CA GLU A 81 -20.42 5.00 -15.07
C GLU A 81 -19.56 5.66 -13.97
N THR A 82 -18.49 4.98 -13.59
CA THR A 82 -17.63 5.41 -12.48
C THR A 82 -16.82 6.64 -12.89
N ARG A 83 -16.95 7.74 -12.16
CA ARG A 83 -16.06 8.90 -12.35
C ARG A 83 -14.64 8.49 -12.02
N LYS A 84 -13.69 8.83 -12.92
CA LYS A 84 -12.27 8.70 -12.59
C LYS A 84 -12.00 9.46 -11.30
N PRO A 85 -11.34 8.84 -10.31
CA PRO A 85 -10.97 9.57 -9.11
C PRO A 85 -10.14 10.80 -9.50
N PRO A 86 -10.33 11.94 -8.84
CA PRO A 86 -9.58 13.15 -9.15
C PRO A 86 -8.10 12.87 -8.98
N LYS A 87 -7.30 13.28 -9.98
CA LYS A 87 -5.84 13.16 -9.93
C LYS A 87 -5.30 13.84 -8.67
N LEU A 88 -4.23 13.29 -8.12
CA LEU A 88 -3.49 13.94 -7.05
C LEU A 88 -2.84 15.22 -7.60
N SER A 89 -2.91 16.32 -6.83
CA SER A 89 -2.15 17.53 -7.15
C SER A 89 -0.65 17.28 -6.91
N ALA A 90 0.22 18.12 -7.48
CA ALA A 90 1.66 18.04 -7.24
C ALA A 90 1.99 18.05 -5.75
N SER A 91 1.37 18.96 -4.98
CA SER A 91 1.55 19.05 -3.53
C SER A 91 1.10 17.78 -2.78
N GLN A 92 0.00 17.13 -3.22
CA GLN A 92 -0.43 15.86 -2.65
C GLN A 92 0.55 14.73 -2.99
N LEU A 93 1.08 14.69 -4.21
CA LEU A 93 2.08 13.70 -4.61
C LEU A 93 3.38 13.85 -3.81
N GLU A 94 3.88 15.09 -3.64
CA GLU A 94 5.06 15.37 -2.82
C GLU A 94 4.87 14.89 -1.37
N THR A 95 3.73 15.27 -0.74
CA THR A 95 3.40 14.83 0.62
C THR A 95 3.34 13.32 0.72
N LEU A 96 2.68 12.68 -0.23
CA LEU A 96 2.52 11.22 -0.27
C LEU A 96 3.87 10.53 -0.47
N THR A 97 4.75 11.08 -1.32
CA THR A 97 6.10 10.57 -1.53
C THR A 97 6.91 10.60 -0.24
N VAL A 98 6.92 11.74 0.47
CA VAL A 98 7.62 11.82 1.76
C VAL A 98 7.09 10.77 2.74
N ILE A 99 5.77 10.61 2.85
CA ILE A 99 5.19 9.61 3.75
C ILE A 99 5.59 8.20 3.31
N ALA A 100 5.51 7.86 2.03
CA ALA A 100 5.81 6.52 1.53
C ALA A 100 7.25 6.09 1.81
N TYR A 101 8.22 7.01 1.68
CA TYR A 101 9.64 6.69 1.89
C TYR A 101 10.11 6.79 3.34
N TYR A 102 9.43 7.57 4.18
CA TYR A 102 9.86 7.84 5.56
C TYR A 102 8.88 7.32 6.62
N GLN A 103 7.92 6.48 6.25
CA GLN A 103 6.96 5.92 7.18
C GLN A 103 7.57 4.92 8.18
N PRO A 104 7.08 4.88 9.44
CA PRO A 104 6.06 5.77 9.98
C PRO A 104 6.62 7.17 10.24
N THR A 105 5.91 8.21 9.80
CA THR A 105 6.39 9.58 9.88
C THR A 105 5.34 10.55 10.42
N THR A 106 5.78 11.71 10.94
CA THR A 106 4.87 12.75 11.47
C THR A 106 4.61 13.85 10.45
N LYS A 107 3.50 14.58 10.65
CA LYS A 107 3.22 15.77 9.83
C LYS A 107 4.35 16.80 9.91
N ALA A 108 4.89 17.06 11.10
CA ALA A 108 5.98 17.99 11.29
C ALA A 108 7.24 17.63 10.50
N PHE A 109 7.57 16.33 10.41
CA PHE A 109 8.68 15.88 9.58
C PHE A 109 8.41 16.09 8.09
N VAL A 110 7.18 15.83 7.63
CA VAL A 110 6.76 16.09 6.24
C VAL A 110 6.89 17.57 5.92
N GLU A 111 6.42 18.46 6.81
CA GLU A 111 6.52 19.91 6.66
C GLU A 111 7.97 20.40 6.65
N LYS A 112 8.83 19.83 7.49
CA LYS A 112 10.27 20.11 7.51
C LYS A 112 10.93 19.79 6.17
N LEU A 113 10.63 18.64 5.58
CA LEU A 113 11.19 18.25 4.28
C LEU A 113 10.64 19.06 3.11
N ARG A 114 9.35 19.41 3.16
CA ARG A 114 8.71 20.15 2.07
C ARG A 114 8.92 21.66 2.17
N GLY A 115 9.26 22.18 3.35
CA GLY A 115 9.39 23.62 3.61
C GLY A 115 8.06 24.39 3.65
N VAL A 116 6.90 23.69 3.62
CA VAL A 116 5.57 24.31 3.57
C VAL A 116 4.58 23.53 4.43
N ASP A 117 3.52 24.21 4.92
CA ASP A 117 2.43 23.55 5.63
C ASP A 117 1.81 22.43 4.82
N SER A 118 1.59 21.30 5.47
CA SER A 118 1.07 20.09 4.84
C SER A 118 -0.26 19.60 5.42
N SER A 119 -0.89 20.41 6.29
CA SER A 119 -2.13 20.02 6.98
C SER A 119 -3.25 19.66 6.02
N TYR A 120 -3.46 20.49 5.00
CA TYR A 120 -4.48 20.24 3.98
C TYR A 120 -4.18 18.99 3.15
N THR A 121 -2.92 18.81 2.72
CA THR A 121 -2.51 17.67 1.88
C THR A 121 -2.60 16.36 2.65
N VAL A 122 -2.18 16.31 3.92
CA VAL A 122 -2.33 15.15 4.80
C VAL A 122 -3.80 14.79 4.97
N SER A 123 -4.66 15.76 5.30
CA SER A 123 -6.10 15.53 5.44
C SER A 123 -6.74 15.02 4.13
N ALA A 124 -6.34 15.57 2.98
CA ALA A 124 -6.81 15.12 1.69
C ALA A 124 -6.37 13.68 1.35
N LEU A 125 -5.16 13.27 1.73
CA LEU A 125 -4.64 11.92 1.53
C LEU A 125 -5.32 10.91 2.46
N LEU A 126 -5.62 11.28 3.71
CA LEU A 126 -6.45 10.48 4.63
C LEU A 126 -7.85 10.25 4.06
N ASN A 127 -8.51 11.30 3.58
CA ASN A 127 -9.84 11.21 2.96
C ASN A 127 -9.84 10.33 1.69
N LYS A 128 -8.71 10.30 0.96
CA LYS A 128 -8.52 9.41 -0.20
C LYS A 128 -8.11 7.99 0.19
N LYS A 129 -7.96 7.72 1.48
CA LYS A 129 -7.48 6.45 2.03
C LYS A 129 -6.11 6.00 1.50
N LEU A 130 -5.29 6.92 1.01
CA LEU A 130 -3.94 6.62 0.55
C LEU A 130 -2.93 6.53 1.69
N ILE A 131 -3.23 7.19 2.81
CA ILE A 131 -2.49 7.10 4.07
C ILE A 131 -3.47 6.84 5.22
N ARG A 132 -2.94 6.36 6.33
CA ARG A 132 -3.65 6.15 7.59
C ARG A 132 -2.85 6.67 8.77
N GLU A 133 -3.52 6.91 9.88
CA GLU A 133 -2.86 7.09 11.16
C GLU A 133 -2.33 5.75 11.67
N ASP A 134 -1.11 5.77 12.21
CA ASP A 134 -0.38 4.59 12.69
C ASP A 134 0.14 4.80 14.11
N GLY A 135 -0.74 5.24 15.00
CA GLY A 135 -0.41 5.54 16.37
C GLY A 135 0.20 6.93 16.57
N ARG A 136 0.95 7.08 17.66
CA ARG A 136 1.59 8.35 18.06
C ARG A 136 3.03 8.13 18.45
N LEU A 137 3.88 9.07 18.07
CA LEU A 137 5.28 9.07 18.46
C LEU A 137 5.41 9.40 19.96
N GLU A 138 6.26 8.67 20.67
CA GLU A 138 6.62 8.92 22.08
C GLU A 138 7.61 10.09 22.17
N ALA A 139 7.13 11.30 21.91
CA ALA A 139 7.88 12.55 21.95
C ALA A 139 7.00 13.69 22.50
N PRO A 140 7.54 14.83 22.90
CA PRO A 140 6.76 15.97 23.35
C PRO A 140 5.67 16.35 22.33
N GLY A 141 4.44 16.49 22.83
CA GLY A 141 3.26 16.74 21.98
C GLY A 141 2.62 15.49 21.37
N ARG A 142 3.23 14.28 21.53
CA ARG A 142 2.74 12.99 21.05
C ARG A 142 2.14 13.06 19.62
N PRO A 143 2.91 13.50 18.61
CA PRO A 143 2.39 13.71 17.26
C PRO A 143 1.93 12.38 16.64
N ILE A 144 0.91 12.48 15.77
CA ILE A 144 0.38 11.34 15.04
C ILE A 144 1.41 10.87 14.01
N LEU A 145 1.57 9.56 13.93
CA LEU A 145 2.35 8.88 12.89
C LEU A 145 1.43 8.51 11.72
N TYR A 146 1.97 8.59 10.52
CA TYR A 146 1.26 8.27 9.27
C TYR A 146 1.99 7.19 8.50
N ARG A 147 1.21 6.27 7.90
CA ARG A 147 1.66 5.26 6.94
C ARG A 147 0.80 5.23 5.70
N THR A 148 1.32 4.67 4.63
CA THR A 148 0.55 4.32 3.44
C THR A 148 -0.40 3.14 3.73
N THR A 149 -1.34 2.92 2.84
CA THR A 149 -2.37 1.87 2.93
C THR A 149 -2.26 0.89 1.76
N PRO A 150 -2.96 -0.25 1.79
CA PRO A 150 -3.11 -1.12 0.61
C PRO A 150 -3.70 -0.39 -0.61
N ASP A 151 -4.57 0.61 -0.40
CA ASP A 151 -5.10 1.45 -1.48
C ASP A 151 -4.01 2.28 -2.18
N PHE A 152 -2.98 2.70 -1.45
CA PHE A 152 -1.79 3.31 -2.02
C PHE A 152 -1.08 2.34 -2.98
N LEU A 153 -0.75 1.13 -2.52
CA LEU A 153 -0.07 0.13 -3.34
C LEU A 153 -0.88 -0.17 -4.61
N ARG A 154 -2.16 -0.43 -4.46
CA ARG A 154 -3.07 -0.67 -5.58
C ARG A 154 -3.12 0.49 -6.57
N THR A 155 -3.18 1.74 -6.07
CA THR A 155 -3.26 2.94 -6.91
C THR A 155 -2.00 3.13 -7.76
N PHE A 156 -0.83 2.81 -7.20
CA PHE A 156 0.46 2.95 -7.88
C PHE A 156 0.91 1.67 -8.58
N GLY A 157 0.19 0.56 -8.43
CA GLY A 157 0.49 -0.73 -9.06
C GLY A 157 1.71 -1.40 -8.47
N LEU A 158 1.90 -1.27 -7.15
CA LEU A 158 2.99 -1.87 -6.37
C LEU A 158 2.46 -3.09 -5.62
N GLU A 159 3.30 -4.10 -5.43
CA GLU A 159 3.00 -5.25 -4.57
C GLU A 159 3.42 -4.97 -3.12
N SER A 160 4.50 -4.19 -2.96
CA SER A 160 5.07 -3.82 -1.67
C SER A 160 5.75 -2.46 -1.72
N LEU A 161 6.14 -1.93 -0.56
CA LEU A 161 6.96 -0.70 -0.48
C LEU A 161 8.37 -0.91 -1.04
N ALA A 162 8.85 -2.15 -1.09
CA ALA A 162 10.15 -2.46 -1.68
C ALA A 162 10.19 -2.21 -3.21
N ASP A 163 9.02 -2.16 -3.86
CA ASP A 163 8.90 -1.87 -5.29
C ASP A 163 8.98 -0.37 -5.61
N LEU A 164 9.06 0.48 -4.57
CA LEU A 164 9.29 1.91 -4.78
C LEU A 164 10.67 2.12 -5.41
N PRO A 165 10.79 3.03 -6.41
CA PRO A 165 12.08 3.38 -6.99
C PRO A 165 13.06 3.85 -5.91
N GLU A 166 14.34 3.51 -6.07
CA GLU A 166 15.38 4.09 -5.21
C GLU A 166 15.34 5.62 -5.34
N MET A 167 15.15 6.31 -4.21
CA MET A 167 15.29 7.76 -4.20
C MET A 167 16.79 8.07 -4.42
N GLU A 168 17.16 8.55 -5.60
CA GLU A 168 18.35 9.38 -5.69
C GLU A 168 18.18 10.46 -4.62
N ARG A 169 19.17 10.55 -3.71
CA ARG A 169 19.14 11.53 -2.62
C ARG A 169 18.93 12.91 -3.21
N VAL A 170 17.69 13.31 -3.37
CA VAL A 170 17.34 14.70 -3.61
C VAL A 170 17.84 15.42 -2.36
N GLN A 171 18.91 16.16 -2.51
CA GLN A 171 19.38 17.06 -1.48
C GLN A 171 18.30 18.13 -1.33
N PHE A 172 17.33 17.88 -0.46
CA PHE A 172 16.49 18.93 0.04
C PHE A 172 17.45 19.89 0.76
N SER A 173 17.60 21.08 0.24
CA SER A 173 18.35 22.15 0.89
C SER A 173 17.69 22.42 2.23
N ALA A 174 18.15 21.75 3.27
CA ALA A 174 17.71 22.04 4.62
C ALA A 174 18.23 23.43 5.00
N PRO A 175 17.37 24.33 5.52
CA PRO A 175 17.89 25.45 6.28
C PRO A 175 18.67 24.88 7.47
N ALA A 176 19.89 25.35 7.66
CA ALA A 176 20.75 24.94 8.76
C ALA A 176 20.08 25.19 10.11
N GLU A 177 20.33 24.25 11.03
CA GLU A 177 20.18 24.32 12.48
C GLU A 177 18.78 24.17 13.08
N ALA A 178 18.49 22.94 13.51
CA ALA A 178 18.06 22.60 14.86
C ALA A 178 18.03 21.06 14.97
N GLY A 179 18.85 20.53 15.86
CA GLY A 179 19.04 19.09 16.05
C GLY A 179 17.73 18.40 16.42
N ASP A 180 17.36 17.47 15.57
CA ASP A 180 16.44 16.39 15.90
C ASP A 180 16.81 15.22 14.96
N GLU A 181 17.35 14.19 15.57
CA GLU A 181 17.71 12.95 14.88
C GLU A 181 16.47 12.33 14.25
N ALA A 182 16.56 11.95 12.98
CA ALA A 182 15.54 11.17 12.31
C ALA A 182 15.33 9.84 13.09
N PRO A 183 14.09 9.35 13.24
CA PRO A 183 13.87 8.04 13.83
C PRO A 183 14.61 6.99 12.97
N PRO A 184 15.28 6.02 13.62
CA PRO A 184 16.01 4.98 12.90
C PRO A 184 15.04 4.21 12.01
N ALA A 185 15.35 4.09 10.73
CA ALA A 185 14.69 3.14 9.85
C ALA A 185 14.97 1.74 10.41
N GLU A 186 13.94 1.05 10.86
CA GLU A 186 14.01 -0.34 11.26
C GLU A 186 14.37 -1.15 10.02
N LYS A 187 15.61 -1.62 9.98
CA LYS A 187 16.08 -2.52 8.92
C LYS A 187 15.26 -3.80 9.04
N ALA A 188 14.54 -4.13 7.97
CA ALA A 188 14.00 -5.46 7.77
C ALA A 188 15.14 -6.46 8.00
N GLY A 189 14.95 -7.35 8.99
CA GLY A 189 15.95 -8.32 9.39
C GLY A 189 16.30 -9.23 8.23
N ASP A 190 17.60 -9.34 8.00
CA ASP A 190 18.19 -10.34 7.11
C ASP A 190 18.04 -11.71 7.76
N PRO A 191 17.41 -12.70 7.13
CA PRO A 191 17.35 -14.05 7.68
C PRO A 191 18.68 -14.77 7.44
N ALA A 192 19.34 -15.12 8.53
CA ALA A 192 20.42 -16.11 8.50
C ALA A 192 19.87 -17.52 8.62
#